data_224870f540218d9fce707dabfe41673f
#
_entry.id   224870f540218d9fce707dabfe41673f
#
_cell.length_a   1.000
_cell.length_b   1.000
_cell.length_c   1.000
_cell.angle_alpha   90.00
_cell.angle_beta   90.00
_cell.angle_gamma   90.00
#
_symmetry.space_group_name_H-M   'P 1'
#
loop_
_entity.id
_entity.type
_entity.pdbx_description
1 polymer ?
#
loop_
_entity_poly.entity_id
_entity_poly.type
_entity_poly.pdbx_seq_one_letter_code
_entity_poly.pdbx_strand_id
1 'polypeptide(L)'
;MKKAVYLVFTLLLSVGSVFSEVRMGALFSDGMVIQRDTLAQVWGWAEPGEIIQVSASWGAKAAATAGPDGAWLVMLKTPPAGIGHAITVAGANSITIQDVASGEVWLCGGQSNMDFTMQGIAKDARE
;
A
#
# COMPACT_ATOMS: atom_id res chain seq x y z
N MET A 1 2.73 -28.00 -64.65
CA MET A 1 3.26 -28.23 -63.29
C MET A 1 3.02 -26.95 -62.46
N LYS A 2 2.02 -26.98 -61.60
CA LYS A 2 1.67 -25.83 -60.79
C LYS A 2 2.31 -26.00 -59.41
N LYS A 3 3.31 -25.18 -59.07
CA LYS A 3 3.93 -25.16 -57.74
C LYS A 3 3.06 -24.32 -56.82
N ALA A 4 2.35 -24.95 -55.91
CA ALA A 4 1.62 -24.27 -54.83
C ALA A 4 2.63 -23.79 -53.79
N VAL A 5 2.73 -22.48 -53.63
CA VAL A 5 3.51 -21.83 -52.57
C VAL A 5 2.55 -21.69 -51.36
N TYR A 6 2.79 -22.51 -50.34
CA TYR A 6 2.11 -22.33 -49.04
C TYR A 6 2.82 -21.23 -48.25
N LEU A 7 2.20 -20.07 -48.23
CA LEU A 7 2.62 -18.98 -47.34
C LEU A 7 2.13 -19.30 -45.92
N VAL A 8 3.00 -19.84 -45.09
CA VAL A 8 2.74 -20.05 -43.67
C VAL A 8 2.84 -18.70 -42.99
N PHE A 9 1.69 -18.07 -42.76
CA PHE A 9 1.59 -16.84 -41.96
C PHE A 9 1.68 -17.23 -40.48
N THR A 10 2.91 -17.22 -39.93
CA THR A 10 3.15 -17.45 -38.52
C THR A 10 2.74 -16.15 -37.78
N LEU A 11 1.51 -16.12 -37.30
CA LEU A 11 1.04 -15.06 -36.39
C LEU A 11 1.75 -15.28 -35.06
N LEU A 12 2.85 -14.58 -34.83
CA LEU A 12 3.44 -14.43 -33.51
C LEU A 12 2.44 -13.64 -32.63
N LEU A 13 1.62 -14.36 -31.84
CA LEU A 13 0.96 -13.78 -30.70
C LEU A 13 2.05 -13.43 -29.68
N SER A 14 2.52 -12.20 -29.72
CA SER A 14 3.25 -11.62 -28.59
C SER A 14 2.23 -11.46 -27.45
N VAL A 15 2.17 -12.46 -26.58
CA VAL A 15 1.51 -12.32 -25.27
C VAL A 15 2.37 -11.32 -24.51
N GLY A 16 2.04 -10.04 -24.64
CA GLY A 16 2.58 -9.01 -23.77
C GLY A 16 2.18 -9.37 -22.35
N SER A 17 3.16 -9.75 -21.53
CA SER A 17 2.93 -9.91 -20.10
C SER A 17 2.49 -8.54 -19.57
N VAL A 18 1.21 -8.39 -19.30
CA VAL A 18 0.68 -7.25 -18.56
C VAL A 18 1.15 -7.46 -17.13
N PHE A 19 2.34 -6.95 -16.81
CA PHE A 19 2.79 -6.90 -15.42
C PHE A 19 1.82 -6.00 -14.67
N SER A 20 1.08 -6.55 -13.73
CA SER A 20 0.29 -5.76 -12.80
C SER A 20 1.26 -5.05 -11.86
N GLU A 21 1.25 -3.73 -11.88
CA GLU A 21 2.09 -2.93 -11.00
C GLU A 21 1.69 -3.16 -9.53
N VAL A 22 2.68 -3.13 -8.63
CA VAL A 22 2.43 -3.08 -7.19
C VAL A 22 1.58 -1.88 -6.86
N ARG A 23 0.51 -2.08 -6.11
CA ARG A 23 -0.41 -1.05 -5.65
C ARG A 23 -0.58 -1.14 -4.14
N MET A 24 -0.67 0.01 -3.50
CA MET A 24 -0.91 0.13 -2.07
C MET A 24 -2.41 0.33 -1.80
N GLY A 25 -2.84 -0.02 -0.58
CA GLY A 25 -4.17 0.35 -0.10
C GLY A 25 -4.34 1.87 0.01
N ALA A 26 -5.57 2.36 -0.12
CA ALA A 26 -5.87 3.80 -0.15
C ALA A 26 -5.49 4.59 1.12
N LEU A 27 -5.20 3.89 2.22
CA LEU A 27 -4.72 4.52 3.46
C LEU A 27 -3.25 4.94 3.41
N PHE A 28 -2.49 4.44 2.44
CA PHE A 28 -1.06 4.72 2.30
C PHE A 28 -0.86 5.87 1.32
N SER A 29 -0.49 7.02 1.85
CA SER A 29 -0.23 8.24 1.08
C SER A 29 0.83 9.08 1.75
N ASP A 30 1.42 10.01 0.99
CA ASP A 30 2.34 10.99 1.55
C ASP A 30 1.67 11.78 2.69
N GLY A 31 2.43 12.09 3.73
CA GLY A 31 1.94 12.78 4.92
C GLY A 31 1.12 11.92 5.89
N MET A 32 1.03 10.61 5.68
CA MET A 32 0.28 9.71 6.58
C MET A 32 0.92 9.63 7.97
N VAL A 33 0.11 9.21 8.95
CA VAL A 33 0.60 8.84 10.29
C VAL A 33 0.47 7.34 10.47
N ILE A 34 1.54 6.68 10.92
CA ILE A 34 1.57 5.27 11.28
C ILE A 34 1.66 5.11 12.80
N GLN A 35 0.97 4.12 13.37
CA GLN A 35 1.06 3.85 14.81
C GLN A 35 2.51 3.54 15.20
N ARG A 36 3.01 4.23 16.24
CA ARG A 36 4.37 4.09 16.76
C ARG A 36 4.56 2.83 17.60
N ASP A 37 5.81 2.43 17.81
CA ASP A 37 6.26 1.40 18.75
C ASP A 37 5.51 0.06 18.64
N THR A 38 5.11 -0.35 17.44
CA THR A 38 4.31 -1.55 17.17
C THR A 38 4.75 -2.28 15.91
N LEU A 39 4.04 -3.35 15.59
CA LEU A 39 4.06 -3.97 14.26
C LEU A 39 2.84 -3.48 13.47
N ALA A 40 3.05 -2.56 12.56
CA ALA A 40 2.00 -2.05 11.70
C ALA A 40 1.81 -2.92 10.47
N GLN A 41 0.58 -3.11 10.06
CA GLN A 41 0.24 -3.80 8.81
C GLN A 41 0.47 -2.86 7.63
N VAL A 42 1.26 -3.30 6.65
CA VAL A 42 1.41 -2.65 5.35
C VAL A 42 0.99 -3.65 4.28
N TRP A 43 0.08 -3.25 3.39
CA TRP A 43 -0.60 -4.16 2.49
C TRP A 43 -0.97 -3.51 1.16
N GLY A 44 -1.25 -4.35 0.18
CA GLY A 44 -1.65 -3.93 -1.15
C GLY A 44 -1.88 -5.11 -2.09
N TRP A 45 -1.73 -4.85 -3.36
CA TRP A 45 -1.88 -5.85 -4.42
C TRP A 45 -0.70 -5.79 -5.39
N ALA A 46 -0.41 -6.94 -5.98
CA ALA A 46 0.64 -7.13 -6.98
C ALA A 46 0.28 -8.34 -7.85
N GLU A 47 1.16 -8.73 -8.75
CA GLU A 47 1.00 -9.96 -9.52
C GLU A 47 1.02 -11.18 -8.60
N PRO A 48 0.15 -12.19 -8.78
CA PRO A 48 0.21 -13.43 -8.01
C PRO A 48 1.60 -14.06 -8.04
N GLY A 49 2.15 -14.36 -6.87
CA GLY A 49 3.49 -14.93 -6.73
C GLY A 49 4.64 -13.92 -6.78
N GLU A 50 4.34 -12.64 -6.94
CA GLU A 50 5.36 -11.57 -6.90
C GLU A 50 5.91 -11.39 -5.49
N ILE A 51 7.23 -11.21 -5.39
CA ILE A 51 7.91 -10.91 -4.13
C ILE A 51 7.94 -9.41 -3.92
N ILE A 52 7.31 -8.97 -2.83
CA ILE A 52 7.24 -7.58 -2.41
C ILE A 52 8.22 -7.35 -1.27
N GLN A 53 9.06 -6.34 -1.41
CA GLN A 53 9.96 -5.89 -0.36
C GLN A 53 9.52 -4.52 0.15
N VAL A 54 9.36 -4.42 1.46
CA VAL A 54 9.04 -3.16 2.14
C VAL A 54 10.22 -2.75 2.99
N SER A 55 10.68 -1.52 2.81
CA SER A 55 11.76 -0.93 3.58
C SER A 55 11.38 0.46 4.07
N ALA A 56 11.86 0.82 5.23
CA ALA A 56 11.57 2.10 5.83
C ALA A 56 12.86 2.86 6.18
N SER A 57 12.80 4.18 6.14
CA SER A 57 13.94 5.07 6.40
C SER A 57 14.55 4.90 7.79
N TRP A 58 13.78 4.35 8.75
CA TRP A 58 14.26 4.01 10.10
C TRP A 58 14.92 2.64 10.20
N GLY A 59 15.16 1.94 9.08
CA GLY A 59 15.89 0.69 9.00
C GLY A 59 15.04 -0.58 9.07
N ALA A 60 13.73 -0.50 9.31
CA ALA A 60 12.85 -1.66 9.28
C ALA A 60 12.71 -2.20 7.86
N LYS A 61 12.66 -3.54 7.74
CA LYS A 61 12.46 -4.24 6.47
C LYS A 61 11.53 -5.42 6.69
N ALA A 62 10.71 -5.70 5.69
CA ALA A 62 9.83 -6.86 5.64
C ALA A 62 9.64 -7.30 4.19
N ALA A 63 9.25 -8.54 3.97
CA ALA A 63 8.95 -9.05 2.64
C ALA A 63 7.75 -9.99 2.71
N ALA A 64 6.99 -10.05 1.62
CA ALA A 64 5.91 -11.00 1.42
C ALA A 64 5.85 -11.44 -0.03
N THR A 65 5.18 -12.56 -0.27
CA THR A 65 4.81 -12.99 -1.62
C THR A 65 3.31 -12.75 -1.81
N ALA A 66 2.94 -12.13 -2.92
CA ALA A 66 1.54 -11.92 -3.27
C ALA A 66 0.81 -13.25 -3.43
N GLY A 67 -0.36 -13.36 -2.84
CA GLY A 67 -1.22 -14.55 -2.90
C GLY A 67 -1.80 -14.78 -4.30
N PRO A 68 -2.57 -15.87 -4.47
CA PRO A 68 -3.23 -16.17 -5.75
C PRO A 68 -4.22 -15.10 -6.20
N ASP A 69 -4.74 -14.31 -5.28
CA ASP A 69 -5.62 -13.14 -5.50
C ASP A 69 -4.85 -11.84 -5.71
N GLY A 70 -3.51 -11.92 -5.71
CA GLY A 70 -2.61 -10.79 -5.81
C GLY A 70 -2.44 -9.99 -4.50
N ALA A 71 -3.14 -10.31 -3.44
CA ALA A 71 -3.03 -9.59 -2.17
C ALA A 71 -1.71 -9.92 -1.46
N TRP A 72 -1.08 -8.91 -0.87
CA TRP A 72 0.10 -9.07 -0.03
C TRP A 72 -0.04 -8.24 1.26
N LEU A 73 0.58 -8.72 2.33
CA LEU A 73 0.61 -8.06 3.63
C LEU A 73 1.94 -8.35 4.32
N VAL A 74 2.53 -7.32 4.90
CA VAL A 74 3.69 -7.43 5.78
C VAL A 74 3.43 -6.77 7.13
N MET A 75 4.14 -7.24 8.14
CA MET A 75 4.20 -6.60 9.46
C MET A 75 5.50 -5.80 9.54
N LEU A 76 5.40 -4.48 9.56
CA LEU A 76 6.53 -3.56 9.60
C LEU A 76 6.69 -3.01 11.02
N LYS A 77 7.87 -3.20 11.61
CA LYS A 77 8.17 -2.62 12.92
C LYS A 77 8.29 -1.10 12.80
N THR A 78 7.49 -0.38 13.57
CA THR A 78 7.47 1.08 13.57
C THR A 78 8.39 1.69 14.62
N PRO A 79 8.93 2.89 14.36
CA PRO A 79 9.84 3.57 15.28
C PRO A 79 9.06 4.25 16.42
N PRO A 80 9.74 4.81 17.43
CA PRO A 80 9.16 5.79 18.35
C PRO A 80 8.58 7.00 17.60
N ALA A 81 7.84 7.84 18.30
CA ALA A 81 7.24 9.04 17.72
C ALA A 81 8.28 9.89 16.98
N GLY A 82 7.94 10.32 15.77
CA GLY A 82 8.83 11.10 14.90
C GLY A 82 8.16 11.49 13.59
N ILE A 83 8.84 12.33 12.83
CA ILE A 83 8.38 12.87 11.53
C ILE A 83 9.46 12.71 10.47
N GLY A 84 9.09 12.95 9.21
CA GLY A 84 10.03 12.95 8.07
C GLY A 84 10.52 11.56 7.69
N HIS A 85 9.76 10.53 7.99
CA HIS A 85 10.07 9.17 7.58
C HIS A 85 9.60 8.89 6.15
N ALA A 86 10.12 7.81 5.56
CA ALA A 86 9.67 7.29 4.28
C ALA A 86 9.52 5.77 4.34
N ILE A 87 8.57 5.25 3.57
CA ILE A 87 8.37 3.81 3.35
C ILE A 87 8.45 3.55 1.86
N THR A 88 9.31 2.61 1.46
CA THR A 88 9.46 2.19 0.07
C THR A 88 8.97 0.76 -0.07
N VAL A 89 8.09 0.53 -1.03
CA VAL A 89 7.57 -0.77 -1.44
C VAL A 89 8.09 -1.06 -2.83
N ALA A 90 8.81 -2.16 -2.99
CA ALA A 90 9.44 -2.57 -4.23
C ALA A 90 8.95 -3.96 -4.65
N GLY A 91 8.58 -4.08 -5.89
CA GLY A 91 8.24 -5.29 -6.63
C GLY A 91 8.57 -5.07 -8.09
N ALA A 92 7.67 -5.31 -9.02
CA ALA A 92 7.84 -5.02 -10.46
C ALA A 92 8.06 -3.51 -10.71
N ASN A 93 7.43 -2.67 -9.92
CA ASN A 93 7.67 -1.23 -9.80
C ASN A 93 8.07 -0.87 -8.36
N SER A 94 8.33 0.40 -8.10
CA SER A 94 8.64 0.91 -6.77
C SER A 94 7.76 2.10 -6.43
N ILE A 95 7.18 2.07 -5.22
CA ILE A 95 6.37 3.15 -4.66
C ILE A 95 7.09 3.64 -3.40
N THR A 96 7.26 4.95 -3.27
CA THR A 96 7.79 5.55 -2.05
C THR A 96 6.77 6.52 -1.48
N ILE A 97 6.38 6.28 -0.23
CA ILE A 97 5.51 7.15 0.56
C ILE A 97 6.42 8.06 1.37
N GLN A 98 6.28 9.35 1.21
CA GLN A 98 7.13 10.36 1.84
C GLN A 98 6.40 11.07 2.97
N ASP A 99 7.18 11.78 3.81
CA ASP A 99 6.67 12.58 4.92
C ASP A 99 5.78 11.79 5.90
N VAL A 100 6.16 10.54 6.15
CA VAL A 100 5.44 9.68 7.09
C VAL A 100 5.79 10.11 8.52
N ALA A 101 4.76 10.34 9.33
CA ALA A 101 4.91 10.53 10.77
C ALA A 101 4.65 9.22 11.52
N SER A 102 5.37 8.99 12.61
CA SER A 102 5.10 7.93 13.57
C SER A 102 4.52 8.55 14.83
N GLY A 103 3.33 8.14 15.23
CA GLY A 103 2.60 8.73 16.35
C GLY A 103 1.45 7.86 16.85
N GLU A 104 0.57 8.44 17.63
CA GLU A 104 -0.66 7.77 18.07
C GLU A 104 -1.75 7.86 16.98
N VAL A 105 -2.34 6.72 16.65
CA VAL A 105 -3.45 6.63 15.70
C VAL A 105 -4.69 6.14 16.42
N TRP A 106 -5.73 6.94 16.40
CA TRP A 106 -7.00 6.64 17.04
C TRP A 106 -8.09 6.43 15.98
N LEU A 107 -8.77 5.29 16.03
CA LEU A 107 -9.96 5.05 15.24
C LEU A 107 -11.18 5.53 16.02
N CYS A 108 -11.76 6.65 15.59
CA CYS A 108 -12.99 7.21 16.14
C CYS A 108 -14.17 6.76 15.30
N GLY A 109 -15.08 6.00 15.88
CA GLY A 109 -16.28 5.51 15.22
C GLY A 109 -17.49 5.58 16.13
N GLY A 110 -18.68 5.64 15.57
CA GLY A 110 -19.92 5.70 16.35
C GLY A 110 -21.11 6.15 15.51
N GLN A 111 -22.10 6.69 16.19
CA GLN A 111 -23.32 7.23 15.59
C GLN A 111 -23.33 8.77 15.64
N SER A 112 -24.52 9.38 15.70
CA SER A 112 -24.71 10.83 15.64
C SER A 112 -23.88 11.64 16.67
N ASN A 113 -23.54 11.04 17.80
CA ASN A 113 -22.69 11.71 18.80
C ASN A 113 -21.27 11.99 18.30
N MET A 114 -20.82 11.34 17.24
CA MET A 114 -19.52 11.63 16.62
C MET A 114 -19.51 12.92 15.78
N ASP A 115 -20.69 13.46 15.47
CA ASP A 115 -20.85 14.73 14.76
C ASP A 115 -20.75 15.94 15.70
N PHE A 116 -20.70 15.72 17.03
CA PHE A 116 -20.55 16.81 18.00
C PHE A 116 -19.17 17.46 17.88
N THR A 117 -19.18 18.74 17.58
CA THR A 117 -17.98 19.56 17.61
C THR A 117 -17.68 20.04 19.04
N MET A 118 -16.44 20.38 19.31
CA MET A 118 -16.05 20.98 20.58
C MET A 118 -16.84 22.27 20.89
N GLN A 119 -17.27 23.00 19.87
CA GLN A 119 -18.12 24.20 19.99
C GLN A 119 -19.53 23.84 20.44
N GLY A 120 -20.11 22.73 19.99
CA GLY A 120 -21.41 22.24 20.43
C GLY A 120 -21.42 21.92 21.92
N ILE A 121 -20.44 21.18 22.40
CA ILE A 121 -20.30 20.83 23.81
C ILE A 121 -20.14 22.07 24.68
N ALA A 122 -19.35 23.05 24.24
CA ALA A 122 -19.14 24.29 25.01
C ALA A 122 -20.40 25.19 25.11
N LYS A 123 -21.31 25.08 24.15
CA LYS A 123 -22.57 25.82 24.16
C LYS A 123 -23.55 25.21 25.16
N ASP A 124 -23.69 23.88 25.16
CA ASP A 124 -24.60 23.17 26.06
C ASP A 124 -24.12 23.20 27.53
N ALA A 125 -22.84 23.35 27.78
CA ALA A 125 -22.27 23.47 29.12
C ALA A 125 -22.47 24.85 29.78
N ARG A 126 -23.06 25.83 29.08
CA ARG A 126 -23.31 27.19 29.56
C ARG A 126 -24.79 27.46 29.84
N GLU A 127 -25.68 26.54 29.54
CA GLU A 127 -27.09 26.53 29.88
C GLU A 127 -27.33 25.66 31.12
#